data_5ffdf03e1b0252a553ace0983cced82d
#
_entry.id   5ffdf03e1b0252a553ace0983cced82d
#
_cell.length_a   1.000
_cell.length_b   1.000
_cell.length_c   1.000
_cell.angle_alpha   90.00
_cell.angle_beta   90.00
_cell.angle_gamma   90.00
#
_symmetry.space_group_name_H-M   'P 1'
#
loop_
_entity.id
_entity.type
_entity.pdbx_description
1 polymer ?
#
loop_
_entity_poly.entity_id
_entity_poly.type
_entity_poly.pdbx_seq_one_letter_code
_entity_poly.pdbx_strand_id
1 'polypeptide(L)'
;SLVDVIVFNETQKGRRVFMDFLHNPIGNNSMEDFCIDHLEPEALGYLKATGAMQKLPIERLEHMNPPAIDIYKEHDIDLYSEPLEIAVCAQHNNGGFAINKWWESNIQHTFIIGEMAGSHGVKRPGGSALNAGQVGSQRAAEFIANAYELDVINNDDIDNDVEVVINKLNKLKGEQSKLTPMQAIEQIQERM
;
A
#
# COMPACT_ATOMS: atom_id res chain seq x y z
N SER A 1 -0.23 12.22 -8.76
CA SER A 1 -1.07 13.41 -9.03
C SER A 1 -0.21 14.67 -9.12
N LEU A 2 -0.81 15.80 -9.52
CA LEU A 2 -0.09 17.10 -9.52
C LEU A 2 0.35 17.47 -8.10
N VAL A 3 -0.48 17.16 -7.11
CA VAL A 3 -0.17 17.40 -5.68
C VAL A 3 1.09 16.65 -5.26
N ASP A 4 1.23 15.37 -5.64
CA ASP A 4 2.42 14.58 -5.30
C ASP A 4 3.70 15.20 -5.89
N VAL A 5 3.63 15.69 -7.12
CA VAL A 5 4.77 16.37 -7.78
C VAL A 5 5.13 17.66 -7.04
N ILE A 6 4.15 18.45 -6.62
CA ILE A 6 4.38 19.67 -5.85
C ILE A 6 5.00 19.35 -4.50
N VAL A 7 4.44 18.40 -3.75
CA VAL A 7 4.96 17.95 -2.45
C VAL A 7 6.40 17.46 -2.59
N PHE A 8 6.68 16.61 -3.59
CA PHE A 8 8.03 16.13 -3.87
C PHE A 8 9.01 17.28 -4.14
N ASN A 9 8.63 18.20 -5.01
CA ASN A 9 9.50 19.35 -5.35
C ASN A 9 9.79 20.27 -4.16
N GLU A 10 8.84 20.45 -3.27
CA GLU A 10 9.05 21.28 -2.08
C GLU A 10 9.90 20.55 -1.03
N THR A 11 9.69 19.25 -0.83
CA THR A 11 10.52 18.45 0.09
C THR A 11 11.97 18.33 -0.40
N GLN A 12 12.20 18.23 -1.73
CA GLN A 12 13.55 18.26 -2.31
C GLN A 12 14.30 19.61 -2.07
N LYS A 13 13.57 20.70 -1.86
CA LYS A 13 14.13 22.00 -1.48
C LYS A 13 14.39 22.12 0.03
N GLY A 14 14.19 21.04 0.79
CA GLY A 14 14.32 21.05 2.24
C GLY A 14 13.15 21.70 2.98
N ARG A 15 12.01 21.88 2.34
CA ARG A 15 10.80 22.42 2.96
C ARG A 15 9.94 21.30 3.50
N ARG A 16 9.34 21.55 4.67
CA ARG A 16 8.31 20.66 5.24
C ARG A 16 6.97 21.02 4.62
N VAL A 17 6.19 20.01 4.27
CA VAL A 17 4.86 20.16 3.68
C VAL A 17 3.84 19.55 4.62
N PHE A 18 2.74 20.24 4.82
CA PHE A 18 1.71 19.84 5.77
C PHE A 18 0.34 19.75 5.09
N MET A 19 -0.48 18.82 5.55
CA MET A 19 -1.89 18.74 5.26
C MET A 19 -2.67 19.33 6.43
N ASP A 20 -3.44 20.36 6.20
CA ASP A 20 -4.24 21.04 7.20
C ASP A 20 -5.68 20.51 7.17
N PHE A 21 -6.11 19.93 8.28
CA PHE A 21 -7.47 19.47 8.47
C PHE A 21 -8.34 20.47 9.26
N LEU A 22 -7.73 21.53 9.81
CA LEU A 22 -8.39 22.50 10.67
C LEU A 22 -9.08 23.61 9.87
N HIS A 23 -8.53 23.94 8.70
CA HIS A 23 -9.00 25.06 7.91
C HIS A 23 -9.28 24.64 6.48
N ASN A 24 -10.30 25.26 5.90
CA ASN A 24 -10.47 25.21 4.44
C ASN A 24 -9.44 26.10 3.76
N PRO A 25 -9.07 25.81 2.50
CA PRO A 25 -8.20 26.69 1.74
C PRO A 25 -8.73 28.12 1.65
N ILE A 26 -7.84 29.07 1.89
CA ILE A 26 -8.13 30.49 1.75
C ILE A 26 -7.63 30.95 0.38
N GLY A 27 -8.45 31.67 -0.34
CA GLY A 27 -8.12 32.25 -1.63
C GLY A 27 -7.05 33.33 -1.54
N ASN A 28 -6.62 33.77 -2.67
CA ASN A 28 -5.69 34.91 -2.83
C ASN A 28 -6.14 35.79 -4.00
N ASN A 29 -5.31 36.73 -4.42
CA ASN A 29 -5.65 37.66 -5.51
C ASN A 29 -6.08 37.03 -6.84
N SER A 30 -5.86 35.72 -7.02
CA SER A 30 -6.19 34.98 -8.24
C SER A 30 -7.13 33.79 -8.03
N MET A 31 -7.46 33.48 -6.77
CA MET A 31 -8.30 32.33 -6.42
C MET A 31 -9.30 32.76 -5.33
N GLU A 32 -10.53 32.34 -5.49
CA GLU A 32 -11.58 32.50 -4.47
C GLU A 32 -11.34 31.58 -3.26
N ASP A 33 -11.96 31.93 -2.14
CA ASP A 33 -12.00 31.07 -0.97
C ASP A 33 -12.68 29.74 -1.31
N PHE A 34 -12.28 28.68 -0.60
CA PHE A 34 -12.89 27.37 -0.79
C PHE A 34 -14.39 27.40 -0.55
N CYS A 35 -15.12 26.95 -1.56
CA CYS A 35 -16.55 26.68 -1.49
C CYS A 35 -16.82 25.25 -1.98
N ILE A 36 -17.48 24.45 -1.16
CA ILE A 36 -17.74 23.05 -1.46
C ILE A 36 -18.62 22.89 -2.74
N ASP A 37 -19.49 23.86 -2.99
CA ASP A 37 -20.35 23.86 -4.17
C ASP A 37 -19.62 24.19 -5.47
N HIS A 38 -18.38 24.69 -5.39
CA HIS A 38 -17.51 24.97 -6.54
C HIS A 38 -16.61 23.79 -6.90
N LEU A 39 -16.73 22.66 -6.19
CA LEU A 39 -16.00 21.43 -6.54
C LEU A 39 -16.48 20.88 -7.89
N GLU A 40 -15.58 20.18 -8.58
CA GLU A 40 -15.96 19.44 -9.79
C GLU A 40 -17.15 18.51 -9.50
N PRO A 41 -18.06 18.33 -10.48
CA PRO A 41 -19.32 17.59 -10.28
C PRO A 41 -19.14 16.19 -9.68
N GLU A 42 -18.08 15.49 -10.06
CA GLU A 42 -17.75 14.16 -9.55
C GLU A 42 -17.43 14.20 -8.05
N ALA A 43 -16.54 15.12 -7.64
CA ALA A 43 -16.14 15.29 -6.25
C ALA A 43 -17.32 15.75 -5.36
N LEU A 44 -18.09 16.73 -5.84
CA LEU A 44 -19.28 17.20 -5.15
C LEU A 44 -20.33 16.09 -5.01
N GLY A 45 -20.57 15.34 -6.09
CA GLY A 45 -21.47 14.19 -6.09
C GLY A 45 -21.07 13.12 -5.09
N TYR A 46 -19.78 12.83 -4.99
CA TYR A 46 -19.24 11.88 -4.02
C TYR A 46 -19.47 12.36 -2.56
N LEU A 47 -19.13 13.60 -2.26
CA LEU A 47 -19.34 14.15 -0.91
C LEU A 47 -20.81 14.18 -0.52
N LYS A 48 -21.71 14.54 -1.45
CA LYS A 48 -23.16 14.50 -1.21
C LYS A 48 -23.66 13.08 -0.96
N ALA A 49 -23.21 12.12 -1.77
CA ALA A 49 -23.62 10.71 -1.65
C ALA A 49 -23.16 10.07 -0.34
N THR A 50 -21.99 10.47 0.17
CA THR A 50 -21.44 9.98 1.44
C THR A 50 -21.90 10.80 2.66
N GLY A 51 -22.63 11.88 2.47
CA GLY A 51 -23.06 12.79 3.54
C GLY A 51 -21.92 13.64 4.13
N ALA A 52 -20.77 13.69 3.46
CA ALA A 52 -19.57 14.41 3.93
C ALA A 52 -19.59 15.91 3.54
N MET A 53 -20.65 16.61 3.95
CA MET A 53 -20.89 18.03 3.64
C MET A 53 -20.58 18.98 4.80
N GLN A 54 -19.84 18.50 5.81
CA GLN A 54 -19.48 19.28 7.00
C GLN A 54 -18.57 20.47 6.63
N LYS A 55 -18.57 21.48 7.47
CA LYS A 55 -17.91 22.76 7.19
C LYS A 55 -16.38 22.61 7.11
N LEU A 56 -15.77 21.90 8.05
CA LEU A 56 -14.31 21.78 8.17
C LEU A 56 -13.81 20.44 7.60
N PRO A 57 -12.57 20.39 7.10
CA PRO A 57 -11.96 19.14 6.63
C PRO A 57 -11.93 18.04 7.68
N ILE A 58 -11.59 18.38 8.93
CA ILE A 58 -11.55 17.41 10.03
C ILE A 58 -12.93 16.80 10.33
N GLU A 59 -13.99 17.58 10.27
CA GLU A 59 -15.36 17.10 10.47
C GLU A 59 -15.77 16.13 9.34
N ARG A 60 -15.36 16.39 8.11
CA ARG A 60 -15.57 15.48 6.98
C ARG A 60 -14.77 14.19 7.15
N LEU A 61 -13.51 14.29 7.61
CA LEU A 61 -12.68 13.12 7.89
C LEU A 61 -13.29 12.26 9.00
N GLU A 62 -13.71 12.86 10.10
CA GLU A 62 -14.37 12.17 11.20
C GLU A 62 -15.65 11.45 10.75
N HIS A 63 -16.46 12.10 9.91
CA HIS A 63 -17.65 11.49 9.35
C HIS A 63 -17.37 10.31 8.44
N MET A 64 -16.34 10.42 7.58
CA MET A 64 -16.04 9.42 6.56
C MET A 64 -15.16 8.27 7.06
N ASN A 65 -14.22 8.56 7.93
CA ASN A 65 -13.22 7.59 8.37
C ASN A 65 -12.65 7.90 9.76
N PRO A 66 -13.47 7.76 10.82
CA PRO A 66 -13.00 7.96 12.21
C PRO A 66 -11.74 7.16 12.54
N PRO A 67 -11.58 5.88 12.12
CA PRO A 67 -10.38 5.11 12.42
C PRO A 67 -9.08 5.73 11.93
N ALA A 68 -9.11 6.54 10.87
CA ALA A 68 -7.92 7.26 10.41
C ALA A 68 -7.45 8.28 11.45
N ILE A 69 -8.36 8.94 12.13
CA ILE A 69 -8.03 9.89 13.22
C ILE A 69 -7.45 9.14 14.42
N ASP A 70 -8.04 8.00 14.78
CA ASP A 70 -7.59 7.17 15.90
C ASP A 70 -6.16 6.67 15.71
N ILE A 71 -5.80 6.22 14.50
CA ILE A 71 -4.44 5.79 14.17
C ILE A 71 -3.42 6.90 14.42
N TYR A 72 -3.69 8.13 14.01
CA TYR A 72 -2.77 9.24 14.25
C TYR A 72 -2.68 9.58 15.74
N LYS A 73 -3.80 9.54 16.44
CA LYS A 73 -3.86 9.79 17.88
C LYS A 73 -3.08 8.74 18.69
N GLU A 74 -3.10 7.47 18.27
CA GLU A 74 -2.27 6.40 18.86
C GLU A 74 -0.76 6.65 18.70
N HIS A 75 -0.37 7.53 17.77
CA HIS A 75 1.00 7.94 17.51
C HIS A 75 1.30 9.37 17.99
N ASP A 76 0.55 9.86 18.94
CA ASP A 76 0.70 11.20 19.55
C ASP A 76 0.54 12.36 18.53
N ILE A 77 -0.21 12.15 17.45
CA ILE A 77 -0.55 13.19 16.47
C ILE A 77 -2.04 13.50 16.56
N ASP A 78 -2.37 14.71 16.97
CA ASP A 78 -3.75 15.16 17.12
C ASP A 78 -4.20 16.04 15.94
N LEU A 79 -4.91 15.43 14.99
CA LEU A 79 -5.42 16.11 13.79
C LEU A 79 -6.47 17.20 14.09
N TYR A 80 -7.00 17.30 15.33
CA TYR A 80 -7.88 18.38 15.77
C TYR A 80 -7.11 19.61 16.23
N SER A 81 -5.80 19.52 16.42
CA SER A 81 -4.99 20.61 16.98
C SER A 81 -3.78 20.99 16.14
N GLU A 82 -3.31 20.08 15.27
CA GLU A 82 -2.10 20.31 14.48
C GLU A 82 -2.21 19.79 13.05
N PRO A 83 -1.51 20.42 12.09
CA PRO A 83 -1.45 19.93 10.71
C PRO A 83 -0.54 18.70 10.61
N LEU A 84 -0.92 17.77 9.72
CA LEU A 84 -0.18 16.54 9.47
C LEU A 84 0.98 16.78 8.49
N GLU A 85 2.21 16.51 8.91
CA GLU A 85 3.35 16.53 7.99
C GLU A 85 3.26 15.38 6.98
N ILE A 86 3.47 15.70 5.71
CA ILE A 86 3.37 14.75 4.61
C ILE A 86 4.63 14.75 3.74
N ALA A 87 4.91 13.59 3.17
CA ALA A 87 5.94 13.40 2.14
C ALA A 87 5.45 12.41 1.10
N VAL A 88 6.02 12.50 -0.10
CA VAL A 88 5.76 11.51 -1.15
C VAL A 88 6.59 10.26 -0.89
N CYS A 89 5.95 9.11 -0.94
CA CYS A 89 6.61 7.81 -0.88
C CYS A 89 6.22 6.94 -2.08
N ALA A 90 7.09 6.02 -2.46
CA ALA A 90 6.86 5.05 -3.53
C ALA A 90 6.08 3.84 -2.98
N GLN A 91 4.79 4.02 -2.71
CA GLN A 91 3.92 3.03 -2.06
C GLN A 91 3.90 1.66 -2.76
N HIS A 92 4.07 1.61 -4.08
CA HIS A 92 3.98 0.37 -4.86
C HIS A 92 5.33 -0.18 -5.30
N ASN A 93 6.44 0.36 -4.80
CA ASN A 93 7.78 -0.17 -5.04
C ASN A 93 8.16 -1.24 -4.01
N ASN A 94 7.19 -2.02 -3.58
CA ASN A 94 7.37 -3.05 -2.56
C ASN A 94 8.04 -4.31 -3.10
N GLY A 95 8.18 -4.42 -4.43
CA GLY A 95 8.60 -5.65 -5.06
C GLY A 95 7.51 -6.72 -5.02
N GLY A 96 7.93 -7.97 -5.09
CA GLY A 96 7.04 -9.12 -5.04
C GLY A 96 7.70 -10.35 -5.66
N PHE A 97 6.98 -11.44 -5.69
CA PHE A 97 7.44 -12.66 -6.33
C PHE A 97 7.42 -12.51 -7.86
N ALA A 98 8.42 -13.06 -8.50
CA ALA A 98 8.43 -13.17 -9.95
C ALA A 98 7.32 -14.14 -10.41
N ILE A 99 6.58 -13.75 -11.43
CA ILE A 99 5.50 -14.54 -12.01
C ILE A 99 5.60 -14.57 -13.54
N ASN A 100 5.09 -15.64 -14.15
CA ASN A 100 4.86 -15.72 -15.58
C ASN A 100 3.49 -15.10 -15.97
N LYS A 101 3.14 -15.20 -17.25
CA LYS A 101 1.84 -14.69 -17.76
C LYS A 101 0.59 -15.39 -17.18
N TRP A 102 0.76 -16.49 -16.47
CA TRP A 102 -0.29 -17.27 -15.82
C TRP A 102 -0.27 -17.15 -14.30
N TRP A 103 0.53 -16.25 -13.77
CA TRP A 103 0.74 -16.04 -12.33
C TRP A 103 1.47 -17.18 -11.62
N GLU A 104 2.05 -18.13 -12.34
CA GLU A 104 2.92 -19.12 -11.75
C GLU A 104 4.31 -18.53 -11.50
N SER A 105 4.87 -18.83 -10.33
CA SER A 105 6.19 -18.36 -9.93
C SER A 105 7.32 -19.19 -10.56
N ASN A 106 8.56 -18.89 -10.20
CA ASN A 106 9.72 -19.72 -10.54
C ASN A 106 9.79 -21.04 -9.73
N ILE A 107 8.89 -21.22 -8.78
CA ILE A 107 8.67 -22.49 -8.08
C ILE A 107 7.46 -23.13 -8.75
N GLN A 108 7.67 -24.30 -9.36
CA GLN A 108 6.60 -25.05 -10.03
C GLN A 108 5.40 -25.26 -9.10
N HIS A 109 4.22 -25.26 -9.66
CA HIS A 109 2.93 -25.47 -8.96
C HIS A 109 2.58 -24.40 -7.93
N THR A 110 3.33 -23.28 -7.88
CA THR A 110 3.11 -22.19 -6.94
C THR A 110 2.64 -20.96 -7.68
N PHE A 111 1.34 -20.64 -7.52
CA PHE A 111 0.69 -19.49 -8.14
C PHE A 111 0.60 -18.35 -7.14
N ILE A 112 1.18 -17.22 -7.50
CA ILE A 112 1.20 -16.01 -6.64
C ILE A 112 0.20 -15.01 -7.21
N ILE A 113 -0.81 -14.66 -6.44
CA ILE A 113 -1.88 -13.76 -6.86
C ILE A 113 -1.93 -12.50 -6.00
N GLY A 114 -2.63 -11.48 -6.48
CA GLY A 114 -2.76 -10.21 -5.78
C GLY A 114 -1.47 -9.39 -5.78
N GLU A 115 -1.30 -8.56 -4.75
CA GLU A 115 -0.17 -7.64 -4.65
C GLU A 115 1.18 -8.35 -4.46
N MET A 116 1.18 -9.53 -3.87
CA MET A 116 2.39 -10.36 -3.70
C MET A 116 3.08 -10.72 -5.01
N ALA A 117 2.35 -10.72 -6.13
CA ALA A 117 2.90 -10.97 -7.45
C ALA A 117 3.84 -9.87 -7.97
N GLY A 118 3.98 -8.75 -7.28
CA GLY A 118 4.83 -7.64 -7.71
C GLY A 118 4.43 -7.00 -9.04
N SER A 119 3.20 -7.23 -9.49
CA SER A 119 2.72 -6.83 -10.83
C SER A 119 2.23 -5.39 -10.92
N HIS A 120 2.20 -4.64 -9.81
CA HIS A 120 1.66 -3.28 -9.78
C HIS A 120 2.62 -2.22 -10.32
N GLY A 121 3.93 -2.50 -10.35
CA GLY A 121 4.96 -1.54 -10.77
C GLY A 121 5.13 -0.38 -9.80
N VAL A 122 5.84 0.64 -10.23
CA VAL A 122 6.15 1.84 -9.43
C VAL A 122 4.98 2.84 -9.44
N LYS A 123 4.19 2.85 -10.50
CA LYS A 123 3.04 3.76 -10.66
C LYS A 123 1.85 3.00 -11.22
N ARG A 124 0.71 3.16 -10.58
CA ARG A 124 -0.56 2.62 -11.06
C ARG A 124 -1.70 3.61 -10.83
N PRO A 125 -2.77 3.57 -11.64
CA PRO A 125 -4.00 4.30 -11.35
C PRO A 125 -4.65 3.83 -10.05
N GLY A 126 -5.35 4.73 -9.37
CA GLY A 126 -6.14 4.38 -8.18
C GLY A 126 -7.15 3.27 -8.49
N GLY A 127 -7.39 2.37 -7.55
CA GLY A 127 -8.31 1.23 -7.71
C GLY A 127 -7.78 0.06 -8.56
N SER A 128 -6.75 0.26 -9.38
CA SER A 128 -6.23 -0.81 -10.26
C SER A 128 -5.57 -1.97 -9.54
N ALA A 129 -5.18 -1.81 -8.27
CA ALA A 129 -4.61 -2.90 -7.46
C ALA A 129 -5.62 -4.04 -7.27
N LEU A 130 -6.84 -3.72 -6.88
CA LEU A 130 -7.90 -4.72 -6.72
C LEU A 130 -8.22 -5.40 -8.05
N ASN A 131 -8.33 -4.64 -9.13
CA ASN A 131 -8.58 -5.19 -10.46
C ASN A 131 -7.44 -6.11 -10.91
N ALA A 132 -6.17 -5.72 -10.72
CA ALA A 132 -5.03 -6.56 -11.05
C ALA A 132 -5.04 -7.87 -10.24
N GLY A 133 -5.37 -7.80 -8.96
CA GLY A 133 -5.52 -8.96 -8.10
C GLY A 133 -6.63 -9.91 -8.58
N GLN A 134 -7.81 -9.38 -8.89
CA GLN A 134 -8.96 -10.17 -9.34
C GLN A 134 -8.70 -10.81 -10.71
N VAL A 135 -8.21 -10.04 -11.68
CA VAL A 135 -7.90 -10.55 -13.03
C VAL A 135 -6.78 -11.59 -12.95
N GLY A 136 -5.76 -11.36 -12.15
CA GLY A 136 -4.68 -12.31 -11.94
C GLY A 136 -5.15 -13.63 -11.34
N SER A 137 -6.00 -13.56 -10.32
CA SER A 137 -6.59 -14.73 -9.67
C SER A 137 -7.46 -15.53 -10.64
N GLN A 138 -8.30 -14.86 -11.43
CA GLN A 138 -9.14 -15.51 -12.42
C GLN A 138 -8.28 -16.19 -13.51
N ARG A 139 -7.26 -15.51 -14.04
CA ARG A 139 -6.37 -16.10 -15.05
C ARG A 139 -5.64 -17.32 -14.53
N ALA A 140 -5.12 -17.26 -13.31
CA ALA A 140 -4.47 -18.40 -12.69
C ALA A 140 -5.44 -19.58 -12.54
N ALA A 141 -6.64 -19.32 -12.02
CA ALA A 141 -7.67 -20.35 -11.84
C ALA A 141 -8.10 -20.99 -13.18
N GLU A 142 -8.34 -20.19 -14.22
CA GLU A 142 -8.70 -20.68 -15.54
C GLU A 142 -7.56 -21.51 -16.18
N PHE A 143 -6.32 -21.07 -16.01
CA PHE A 143 -5.16 -21.81 -16.49
C PHE A 143 -5.02 -23.17 -15.77
N ILE A 144 -5.13 -23.17 -14.44
CA ILE A 144 -5.08 -24.41 -13.65
C ILE A 144 -6.19 -25.38 -14.06
N ALA A 145 -7.41 -24.86 -14.25
CA ALA A 145 -8.56 -25.70 -14.56
C ALA A 145 -8.54 -26.30 -15.98
N ASN A 146 -7.93 -25.63 -16.96
CA ASN A 146 -8.11 -25.97 -18.36
C ASN A 146 -6.83 -26.39 -19.10
N ALA A 147 -5.67 -25.96 -18.64
CA ALA A 147 -4.43 -26.11 -19.38
C ALA A 147 -3.21 -26.52 -18.54
N TYR A 148 -3.37 -26.59 -17.23
CA TYR A 148 -2.28 -26.91 -16.33
C TYR A 148 -2.15 -28.43 -16.20
N GLU A 149 -0.99 -28.95 -16.56
CA GLU A 149 -0.67 -30.37 -16.40
C GLU A 149 0.09 -30.55 -15.09
N LEU A 150 -0.43 -31.42 -14.23
CA LEU A 150 0.24 -31.84 -13.01
C LEU A 150 1.09 -33.06 -13.33
N ASP A 151 2.39 -32.96 -13.11
CA ASP A 151 3.23 -34.14 -13.03
C ASP A 151 2.81 -34.98 -11.82
N VAL A 152 2.87 -36.29 -11.97
CA VAL A 152 2.56 -37.20 -10.82
C VAL A 152 3.67 -37.01 -9.80
N ILE A 153 3.33 -36.31 -8.69
CA ILE A 153 4.25 -36.10 -7.59
C ILE A 153 4.30 -37.40 -6.78
N ASN A 154 5.51 -37.94 -6.62
CA ASN A 154 5.71 -39.07 -5.69
C ASN A 154 5.72 -38.57 -4.24
N ASN A 155 4.94 -39.18 -3.37
CA ASN A 155 4.87 -38.80 -1.96
C ASN A 155 6.24 -38.87 -1.26
N ASP A 156 7.09 -39.83 -1.65
CA ASP A 156 8.43 -39.96 -1.07
C ASP A 156 9.32 -38.73 -1.35
N ASP A 157 9.13 -38.09 -2.51
CA ASP A 157 9.88 -36.86 -2.86
C ASP A 157 9.42 -35.68 -2.01
N ILE A 158 8.12 -35.58 -1.73
CA ILE A 158 7.55 -34.52 -0.86
C ILE A 158 8.09 -34.69 0.56
N ASP A 159 8.09 -35.88 1.11
CA ASP A 159 8.54 -36.13 2.49
C ASP A 159 10.04 -35.77 2.64
N ASN A 160 10.86 -36.09 1.67
CA ASN A 160 12.27 -35.71 1.64
C ASN A 160 12.46 -34.19 1.60
N ASP A 161 11.70 -33.48 0.74
CA ASP A 161 11.79 -32.03 0.64
C ASP A 161 11.31 -31.31 1.91
N VAL A 162 10.23 -31.82 2.52
CA VAL A 162 9.72 -31.33 3.81
C VAL A 162 10.76 -31.52 4.90
N GLU A 163 11.41 -32.67 4.96
CA GLU A 163 12.48 -32.94 5.94
C GLU A 163 13.66 -31.99 5.79
N VAL A 164 14.10 -31.71 4.56
CA VAL A 164 15.15 -30.73 4.26
C VAL A 164 14.77 -29.34 4.76
N VAL A 165 13.54 -28.88 4.54
CA VAL A 165 13.07 -27.58 5.00
C VAL A 165 13.00 -27.52 6.53
N ILE A 166 12.46 -28.56 7.18
CA ILE A 166 12.37 -28.65 8.63
C ILE A 166 13.78 -28.61 9.25
N ASN A 167 14.73 -29.36 8.71
CA ASN A 167 16.12 -29.38 9.18
C ASN A 167 16.77 -28.01 9.05
N LYS A 168 16.52 -27.28 7.95
CA LYS A 168 17.00 -25.92 7.76
C LYS A 168 16.42 -24.95 8.78
N LEU A 169 15.10 -25.02 9.04
CA LEU A 169 14.43 -24.20 10.05
C LEU A 169 14.92 -24.49 11.46
N ASN A 170 15.13 -25.77 11.80
CA ASN A 170 15.64 -26.17 13.09
C ASN A 170 17.08 -25.69 13.31
N LYS A 171 17.91 -25.71 12.25
CA LYS A 171 19.25 -25.14 12.29
C LYS A 171 19.22 -23.64 12.57
N LEU A 172 18.35 -22.89 11.87
CA LEU A 172 18.18 -21.44 12.10
C LEU A 172 17.69 -21.12 13.51
N LYS A 173 16.83 -21.97 14.11
CA LYS A 173 16.39 -21.82 15.52
C LYS A 173 17.49 -22.11 16.52
N GLY A 174 18.42 -23.02 16.20
CA GLY A 174 19.54 -23.38 17.05
C GLY A 174 20.72 -22.41 17.00
N GLU A 175 20.79 -21.56 15.98
CA GLU A 175 21.83 -20.53 15.88
C GLU A 175 21.46 -19.32 16.74
N GLN A 176 22.26 -19.04 17.76
CA GLN A 176 22.13 -17.78 18.50
C GLN A 176 22.51 -16.63 17.56
N SER A 177 21.51 -15.88 17.13
CA SER A 177 21.75 -14.65 16.38
C SER A 177 22.53 -13.66 17.22
N LYS A 178 23.59 -13.08 16.66
CA LYS A 178 24.35 -11.99 17.29
C LYS A 178 23.58 -10.67 17.29
N LEU A 179 22.48 -10.59 16.54
CA LEU A 179 21.65 -9.41 16.40
C LEU A 179 20.22 -9.72 16.87
N THR A 180 19.65 -8.82 17.63
CA THR A 180 18.21 -8.81 17.85
C THR A 180 17.47 -8.37 16.57
N PRO A 181 16.17 -8.70 16.39
CA PRO A 181 15.38 -8.20 15.25
C PRO A 181 15.46 -6.68 15.10
N MET A 182 15.39 -5.93 16.20
CA MET A 182 15.49 -4.47 16.19
C MET A 182 16.84 -3.99 15.66
N GLN A 183 17.94 -4.53 16.15
CA GLN A 183 19.28 -4.20 15.65
C GLN A 183 19.46 -4.53 14.17
N ALA A 184 18.85 -5.61 13.69
CA ALA A 184 18.87 -5.93 12.26
C ALA A 184 18.08 -4.90 11.43
N ILE A 185 16.93 -4.46 11.92
CA ILE A 185 16.12 -3.39 11.28
C ILE A 185 16.91 -2.09 11.23
N GLU A 186 17.50 -1.65 12.35
CA GLU A 186 18.33 -0.45 12.42
C GLU A 186 19.48 -0.48 11.41
N GLN A 187 20.22 -1.60 11.33
CA GLN A 187 21.30 -1.75 10.35
C GLN A 187 20.84 -1.75 8.88
N ILE A 188 19.62 -2.23 8.61
CA ILE A 188 19.04 -2.16 7.27
C ILE A 188 18.67 -0.71 6.94
N GLN A 189 18.04 -0.01 7.88
CA GLN A 189 17.65 1.39 7.71
C GLN A 189 18.84 2.33 7.51
N GLU A 190 19.96 2.10 8.22
CA GLU A 190 21.20 2.87 8.03
C GLU A 190 21.85 2.71 6.64
N ARG A 191 21.52 1.61 5.93
CA ARG A 191 22.07 1.32 4.59
C ARG A 191 21.15 1.77 3.44
N MET A 192 19.94 2.16 3.76
CA MET A 192 18.95 2.65 2.78
C MET A 192 19.03 4.16 2.62
#